data_9b24e27e570d0a9b8db1fc377ef046a5
#
_entry.id   9b24e27e570d0a9b8db1fc377ef046a5
#
_cell.length_a   1.000
_cell.length_b   1.000
_cell.length_c   1.000
_cell.angle_alpha   90.00
_cell.angle_beta   90.00
_cell.angle_gamma   90.00
#
_symmetry.space_group_name_H-M   'P 1'
#
loop_
_entity.id
_entity.type
_entity.pdbx_description
1 polymer ?
#
loop_
_entity_poly.entity_id
_entity_poly.type
_entity_poly.pdbx_seq_one_letter_code
_entity_poly.pdbx_strand_id
1 'polypeptide(L)'
;MARRSVIPFGPQHPVLPEPLHLDLVIEDDRVIEAIPQIGFVHRGLEKLTEKRDMHQFGYIAERICGICAVGHSCGYASACERMLDIEVPGRVQYIRTILHELSRIHSHLLWLGLLADAFGFEALFYRSWTLREQILKIFESTCGGRVILSINEIGGLKHDIEDSELAGIVQTLDAMRPDYEALVHTFLDDDSCGERLHGVGVISKKDALELSMVGPFGRASGADYDVRMFGDGAYADLAAFEPIVATDGDCYARCQVRCAEVTQAMDIIKELVGKIPHDGIGGRTKLTPADGARGEVVIEQLRGEAYYYVRGNGTKNLDRFRVRTPTSQNLAGLTHALQGVLLANVPMIILTIDPCISCTER
;
A
#
# COMPACT_ATOMS: atom_id res chain seq x y z
N MET A 1 21.70 8.14 -38.44
CA MET A 1 20.73 8.91 -37.63
C MET A 1 19.98 7.92 -36.76
N ALA A 2 20.02 8.07 -35.44
CA ALA A 2 19.25 7.25 -34.53
C ALA A 2 17.75 7.39 -34.86
N ARG A 3 17.04 6.27 -34.92
CA ARG A 3 15.62 6.24 -35.29
C ARG A 3 14.78 6.41 -34.03
N ARG A 4 14.21 7.59 -33.86
CA ARG A 4 13.22 7.83 -32.81
C ARG A 4 11.84 7.25 -33.18
N SER A 5 11.21 6.55 -32.24
CA SER A 5 9.85 6.07 -32.39
C SER A 5 9.12 6.20 -31.04
N VAL A 6 7.81 6.26 -31.08
CA VAL A 6 6.96 6.23 -29.88
C VAL A 6 6.24 4.88 -29.86
N ILE A 7 6.37 4.15 -28.77
CA ILE A 7 5.71 2.87 -28.57
C ILE A 7 4.74 3.01 -27.39
N PRO A 8 3.45 2.73 -27.58
CA PRO A 8 2.50 2.71 -26.48
C PRO A 8 2.72 1.46 -25.60
N PHE A 9 2.81 1.66 -24.29
CA PHE A 9 2.80 0.61 -23.27
C PHE A 9 1.48 0.73 -22.50
N GLY A 10 0.58 -0.23 -22.67
CA GLY A 10 -0.77 -0.17 -22.10
C GLY A 10 -1.79 0.58 -23.00
N PRO A 11 -2.97 0.99 -22.47
CA PRO A 11 -3.37 0.85 -21.05
C PRO A 11 -3.60 -0.59 -20.60
N GLN A 12 -4.02 -1.48 -21.47
CA GLN A 12 -4.16 -2.92 -21.21
C GLN A 12 -2.87 -3.62 -21.61
N HIS A 13 -2.10 -4.09 -20.63
CA HIS A 13 -0.86 -4.82 -20.87
C HIS A 13 -0.86 -6.11 -20.02
N PRO A 14 -0.45 -7.26 -20.56
CA PRO A 14 -0.52 -8.54 -19.85
C PRO A 14 0.15 -8.59 -18.49
N VAL A 15 1.22 -7.81 -18.31
CA VAL A 15 2.00 -7.71 -17.07
C VAL A 15 1.34 -6.80 -16.03
N LEU A 16 0.44 -5.89 -16.43
CA LEU A 16 -0.12 -4.90 -15.52
C LEU A 16 -1.44 -5.39 -14.91
N PRO A 17 -1.56 -5.37 -13.57
CA PRO A 17 -2.82 -5.72 -12.90
C PRO A 17 -3.90 -4.64 -13.05
N GLU A 18 -3.52 -3.39 -13.37
CA GLU A 18 -4.41 -2.25 -13.56
C GLU A 18 -4.00 -1.44 -14.81
N PRO A 19 -4.95 -0.75 -15.48
CA PRO A 19 -4.64 0.02 -16.68
C PRO A 19 -3.66 1.16 -16.40
N LEU A 20 -2.48 1.10 -16.96
CA LEU A 20 -1.47 2.17 -16.98
C LEU A 20 -1.05 2.39 -18.44
N HIS A 21 -1.12 3.61 -18.92
CA HIS A 21 -0.62 3.96 -20.24
C HIS A 21 0.62 4.83 -20.16
N LEU A 22 1.64 4.42 -20.89
CA LEU A 22 2.88 5.18 -21.07
C LEU A 22 3.17 5.28 -22.57
N ASP A 23 3.38 6.50 -23.08
CA ASP A 23 4.02 6.68 -24.36
C ASP A 23 5.53 6.64 -24.15
N LEU A 24 6.18 5.59 -24.65
CA LEU A 24 7.62 5.40 -24.55
C LEU A 24 8.30 5.93 -25.81
N VAL A 25 9.05 7.02 -25.65
CA VAL A 25 9.93 7.54 -26.72
C VAL A 25 11.21 6.71 -26.71
N ILE A 26 11.50 6.04 -27.82
CA ILE A 26 12.60 5.09 -27.93
C ILE A 26 13.60 5.55 -28.98
N GLU A 27 14.87 5.38 -28.67
CA GLU A 27 16.01 5.55 -29.58
C GLU A 27 16.96 4.35 -29.43
N ASP A 28 17.18 3.61 -30.49
CA ASP A 28 18.05 2.42 -30.50
C ASP A 28 17.73 1.41 -29.35
N ASP A 29 16.47 1.00 -29.22
CA ASP A 29 15.94 0.07 -28.21
C ASP A 29 15.99 0.57 -26.76
N ARG A 30 16.38 1.83 -26.52
CA ARG A 30 16.37 2.45 -25.20
C ARG A 30 15.27 3.48 -25.06
N VAL A 31 14.67 3.49 -23.89
CA VAL A 31 13.67 4.50 -23.51
C VAL A 31 14.37 5.80 -23.21
N ILE A 32 14.09 6.85 -24.00
CA ILE A 32 14.61 8.20 -23.79
C ILE A 32 13.68 9.00 -22.89
N GLU A 33 12.37 8.78 -23.03
CA GLU A 33 11.35 9.46 -22.26
C GLU A 33 10.15 8.55 -22.08
N ALA A 34 9.52 8.59 -20.90
CA ALA A 34 8.27 7.91 -20.60
C ALA A 34 7.22 8.95 -20.21
N ILE A 35 6.14 9.04 -20.96
CA ILE A 35 5.07 10.01 -20.76
C ILE A 35 3.84 9.30 -20.24
N PRO A 36 3.49 9.45 -18.93
CA PRO A 36 2.34 8.77 -18.36
C PRO A 36 1.04 9.45 -18.77
N GLN A 37 0.06 8.65 -19.15
CA GLN A 37 -1.32 9.08 -19.33
C GLN A 37 -2.19 8.37 -18.30
N ILE A 38 -2.79 9.14 -17.41
CA ILE A 38 -3.68 8.65 -16.35
C ILE A 38 -5.12 9.13 -16.61
N GLY A 39 -6.11 8.45 -16.03
CA GLY A 39 -7.52 8.79 -16.18
C GLY A 39 -8.40 7.63 -16.63
N PHE A 40 -7.84 6.47 -16.95
CA PHE A 40 -8.56 5.30 -17.48
C PHE A 40 -9.51 4.65 -16.45
N VAL A 41 -9.23 4.78 -15.16
CA VAL A 41 -10.04 4.24 -14.06
C VAL A 41 -10.55 5.32 -13.11
N HIS A 42 -10.53 6.60 -13.54
CA HIS A 42 -11.04 7.71 -12.73
C HIS A 42 -12.55 7.59 -12.49
N ARG A 43 -12.96 7.63 -11.21
CA ARG A 43 -14.35 7.41 -10.76
C ARG A 43 -14.94 8.62 -10.05
N GLY A 44 -14.18 9.69 -9.84
CA GLY A 44 -14.63 10.91 -9.18
C GLY A 44 -14.98 10.74 -7.71
N LEU A 45 -14.31 9.80 -6.99
CA LEU A 45 -14.65 9.44 -5.61
C LEU A 45 -14.50 10.62 -4.64
N GLU A 46 -13.47 11.44 -4.82
CA GLU A 46 -13.29 12.64 -3.97
C GLU A 46 -14.50 13.59 -4.06
N LYS A 47 -15.07 13.76 -5.25
CA LYS A 47 -16.25 14.61 -5.45
C LYS A 47 -17.54 13.99 -4.91
N LEU A 48 -17.60 12.67 -4.86
CA LEU A 48 -18.77 11.96 -4.35
C LEU A 48 -19.01 12.21 -2.85
N THR A 49 -17.97 12.55 -2.10
CA THR A 49 -18.04 12.94 -0.68
C THR A 49 -19.03 14.07 -0.43
N GLU A 50 -19.11 15.05 -1.31
CA GLU A 50 -20.02 16.20 -1.18
C GLU A 50 -21.51 15.80 -1.26
N LYS A 51 -21.79 14.62 -1.81
CA LYS A 51 -23.16 14.11 -2.05
C LYS A 51 -23.55 12.98 -1.09
N ARG A 52 -22.70 12.61 -0.17
CA ARG A 52 -22.92 11.48 0.75
C ARG A 52 -22.68 11.89 2.18
N ASP A 53 -23.47 11.31 3.09
CA ASP A 53 -23.19 11.36 4.52
C ASP A 53 -21.78 10.82 4.80
N MET A 54 -21.03 11.48 5.70
CA MET A 54 -19.62 11.13 5.99
C MET A 54 -19.46 9.66 6.41
N HIS A 55 -20.43 9.07 7.10
CA HIS A 55 -20.38 7.65 7.46
C HIS A 55 -20.62 6.73 6.26
N GLN A 56 -21.56 7.11 5.36
CA GLN A 56 -21.76 6.36 4.11
C GLN A 56 -20.55 6.47 3.20
N PHE A 57 -19.88 7.62 3.21
CA PHE A 57 -18.68 7.81 2.42
C PHE A 57 -17.51 6.95 2.92
N GLY A 58 -17.45 6.58 4.20
CA GLY A 58 -16.47 5.62 4.73
C GLY A 58 -16.41 4.32 3.93
N TYR A 59 -17.57 3.78 3.54
CA TYR A 59 -17.64 2.59 2.67
C TYR A 59 -17.11 2.83 1.26
N ILE A 60 -17.24 4.06 0.75
CA ILE A 60 -16.74 4.44 -0.57
C ILE A 60 -15.23 4.67 -0.49
N ALA A 61 -14.74 5.31 0.57
CA ALA A 61 -13.31 5.53 0.80
C ALA A 61 -12.54 4.20 0.82
N GLU A 62 -13.06 3.19 1.48
CA GLU A 62 -12.49 1.85 1.48
C GLU A 62 -12.39 1.25 0.07
N ARG A 63 -13.32 1.58 -0.83
CA ARG A 63 -13.38 1.10 -2.22
C ARG A 63 -12.56 1.93 -3.21
N ILE A 64 -11.73 2.85 -2.73
CA ILE A 64 -10.73 3.52 -3.57
C ILE A 64 -9.83 2.47 -4.23
N CYS A 65 -9.43 1.44 -3.46
CA CYS A 65 -8.63 0.34 -3.96
C CYS A 65 -8.99 -0.97 -3.25
N GLY A 66 -9.01 -2.08 -3.99
CA GLY A 66 -9.27 -3.40 -3.42
C GLY A 66 -8.07 -4.01 -2.67
N ILE A 67 -6.85 -3.51 -2.86
CA ILE A 67 -5.65 -4.05 -2.21
C ILE A 67 -5.34 -3.30 -0.91
N CYS A 68 -5.38 -1.97 -0.93
CA CYS A 68 -5.11 -1.12 0.24
C CYS A 68 -6.39 -0.57 0.89
N ALA A 69 -7.48 -1.34 0.82
CA ALA A 69 -8.80 -0.96 1.31
C ALA A 69 -8.79 -0.59 2.80
N VAL A 70 -8.13 -1.40 3.63
CA VAL A 70 -7.99 -1.17 5.07
C VAL A 70 -7.33 0.17 5.36
N GLY A 71 -6.22 0.47 4.72
CA GLY A 71 -5.54 1.74 4.91
C GLY A 71 -6.38 2.94 4.46
N HIS A 72 -7.18 2.82 3.38
CA HIS A 72 -8.09 3.89 2.97
C HIS A 72 -9.22 4.11 3.97
N SER A 73 -9.78 3.04 4.55
CA SER A 73 -10.81 3.19 5.58
C SER A 73 -10.24 3.75 6.89
N CYS A 74 -9.04 3.31 7.31
CA CYS A 74 -8.34 3.86 8.47
C CYS A 74 -8.03 5.35 8.27
N GLY A 75 -7.37 5.72 7.17
CA GLY A 75 -6.98 7.11 6.90
C GLY A 75 -8.17 8.06 6.80
N TYR A 76 -9.26 7.61 6.18
CA TYR A 76 -10.49 8.40 6.13
C TYR A 76 -11.13 8.57 7.51
N ALA A 77 -11.28 7.46 8.28
CA ALA A 77 -11.88 7.51 9.62
C ALA A 77 -11.05 8.40 10.55
N SER A 78 -9.73 8.23 10.58
CA SER A 78 -8.81 9.03 11.41
C SER A 78 -8.83 10.52 11.03
N ALA A 79 -8.91 10.86 9.74
CA ALA A 79 -9.04 12.27 9.31
C ALA A 79 -10.37 12.87 9.80
N CYS A 80 -11.47 12.12 9.74
CA CYS A 80 -12.76 12.57 10.28
C CYS A 80 -12.73 12.69 11.82
N GLU A 81 -12.09 11.78 12.51
CA GLU A 81 -11.92 11.79 13.96
C GLU A 81 -11.13 13.01 14.41
N ARG A 82 -10.02 13.33 13.74
CA ARG A 82 -9.26 14.58 13.98
C ARG A 82 -10.09 15.84 13.72
N MET A 83 -10.90 15.86 12.65
CA MET A 83 -11.80 16.97 12.35
C MET A 83 -12.88 17.16 13.43
N LEU A 84 -13.33 16.09 14.05
CA LEU A 84 -14.38 16.09 15.08
C LEU A 84 -13.84 16.15 16.51
N ASP A 85 -12.52 16.17 16.69
CA ASP A 85 -11.84 16.09 17.99
C ASP A 85 -12.28 14.87 18.81
N ILE A 86 -12.29 13.72 18.16
CA ILE A 86 -12.66 12.43 18.75
C ILE A 86 -11.40 11.64 19.09
N GLU A 87 -11.24 11.28 20.35
CA GLU A 87 -10.28 10.25 20.76
C GLU A 87 -10.94 8.87 20.69
N VAL A 88 -10.29 7.95 20.00
CA VAL A 88 -10.73 6.55 19.91
C VAL A 88 -10.02 5.71 20.96
N PRO A 89 -10.66 4.63 21.49
CA PRO A 89 -10.02 3.71 22.42
C PRO A 89 -8.71 3.13 21.87
N GLY A 90 -7.78 2.80 22.75
CA GLY A 90 -6.50 2.18 22.38
C GLY A 90 -6.70 0.86 21.62
N ARG A 91 -7.66 0.02 22.06
CA ARG A 91 -8.03 -1.23 21.38
C ARG A 91 -8.38 -1.01 19.91
N VAL A 92 -9.09 0.07 19.58
CA VAL A 92 -9.42 0.43 18.18
C VAL A 92 -8.16 0.70 17.37
N GLN A 93 -7.23 1.46 17.95
CA GLN A 93 -5.97 1.78 17.27
C GLN A 93 -5.15 0.51 17.01
N TYR A 94 -5.07 -0.39 17.98
CA TYR A 94 -4.37 -1.66 17.86
C TYR A 94 -4.98 -2.57 16.80
N ILE A 95 -6.30 -2.77 16.80
CA ILE A 95 -6.98 -3.60 15.80
C ILE A 95 -6.82 -3.00 14.40
N ARG A 96 -6.96 -1.69 14.24
CA ARG A 96 -6.73 -1.00 12.96
C ARG A 96 -5.30 -1.22 12.45
N THR A 97 -4.30 -1.12 13.33
CA THR A 97 -2.90 -1.33 12.99
C THR A 97 -2.62 -2.79 12.61
N ILE A 98 -3.15 -3.76 13.38
CA ILE A 98 -3.03 -5.19 13.07
C ILE A 98 -3.63 -5.51 11.70
N LEU A 99 -4.85 -5.04 11.43
CA LEU A 99 -5.49 -5.23 10.13
C LEU A 99 -4.73 -4.54 8.98
N HIS A 100 -4.12 -3.40 9.25
CA HIS A 100 -3.30 -2.69 8.27
C HIS A 100 -2.03 -3.46 7.94
N GLU A 101 -1.33 -4.01 8.94
CA GLU A 101 -0.14 -4.85 8.70
C GLU A 101 -0.50 -6.20 8.05
N LEU A 102 -1.64 -6.81 8.38
CA LEU A 102 -2.17 -7.95 7.61
C LEU A 102 -2.43 -7.59 6.15
N SER A 103 -2.94 -6.38 5.89
CA SER A 103 -3.14 -5.87 4.54
C SER A 103 -1.81 -5.65 3.81
N ARG A 104 -0.73 -5.28 4.54
CA ARG A 104 0.62 -5.20 3.98
C ARG A 104 1.12 -6.57 3.53
N ILE A 105 1.01 -7.58 4.38
CA ILE A 105 1.36 -8.98 4.05
C ILE A 105 0.58 -9.44 2.81
N HIS A 106 -0.74 -9.25 2.81
CA HIS A 106 -1.64 -9.58 1.70
C HIS A 106 -1.19 -8.94 0.38
N SER A 107 -0.83 -7.65 0.41
CA SER A 107 -0.42 -6.89 -0.77
C SER A 107 0.94 -7.34 -1.30
N HIS A 108 1.92 -7.52 -0.42
CA HIS A 108 3.26 -7.92 -0.84
C HIS A 108 3.31 -9.36 -1.36
N LEU A 109 2.48 -10.26 -0.82
CA LEU A 109 2.30 -11.61 -1.37
C LEU A 109 1.61 -11.59 -2.74
N LEU A 110 0.60 -10.73 -2.95
CA LEU A 110 0.00 -10.54 -4.28
C LEU A 110 1.06 -10.09 -5.29
N TRP A 111 1.81 -9.05 -4.92
CA TRP A 111 2.86 -8.48 -5.75
C TRP A 111 3.95 -9.51 -6.10
N LEU A 112 4.44 -10.26 -5.10
CA LEU A 112 5.49 -11.28 -5.31
C LEU A 112 5.02 -12.37 -6.28
N GLY A 113 3.76 -12.80 -6.17
CA GLY A 113 3.17 -13.76 -7.11
C GLY A 113 3.12 -13.21 -8.54
N LEU A 114 2.63 -11.97 -8.73
CA LEU A 114 2.57 -11.34 -10.06
C LEU A 114 3.97 -11.14 -10.67
N LEU A 115 4.94 -10.80 -9.85
CA LEU A 115 6.32 -10.67 -10.30
C LEU A 115 6.90 -12.04 -10.70
N ALA A 116 6.66 -13.10 -9.91
CA ALA A 116 7.08 -14.46 -10.23
C ALA A 116 6.45 -14.96 -11.55
N ASP A 117 5.17 -14.67 -11.76
CA ASP A 117 4.47 -14.99 -13.02
C ASP A 117 5.12 -14.30 -14.22
N ALA A 118 5.47 -13.02 -14.09
CA ALA A 118 6.16 -12.26 -15.14
C ALA A 118 7.56 -12.79 -15.47
N PHE A 119 8.21 -13.52 -14.55
CA PHE A 119 9.43 -14.26 -14.78
C PHE A 119 9.18 -15.65 -15.43
N GLY A 120 7.94 -16.10 -15.48
CA GLY A 120 7.56 -17.46 -15.91
C GLY A 120 7.70 -18.49 -14.80
N PHE A 121 7.81 -18.09 -13.53
CA PHE A 121 7.88 -18.98 -12.38
C PHE A 121 6.50 -19.29 -11.80
N GLU A 122 5.72 -20.05 -12.56
CA GLU A 122 4.36 -20.42 -12.18
C GLU A 122 4.27 -21.11 -10.80
N ALA A 123 5.25 -21.92 -10.44
CA ALA A 123 5.28 -22.58 -9.13
C ALA A 123 5.42 -21.58 -7.98
N LEU A 124 6.23 -20.51 -8.13
CA LEU A 124 6.38 -19.45 -7.12
C LEU A 124 5.12 -18.57 -7.05
N PHE A 125 4.48 -18.30 -8.19
CA PHE A 125 3.17 -17.64 -8.23
C PHE A 125 2.15 -18.39 -7.37
N TYR A 126 1.95 -19.69 -7.59
CA TYR A 126 0.99 -20.48 -6.82
C TYR A 126 1.36 -20.55 -5.32
N ARG A 127 2.64 -20.71 -4.99
CA ARG A 127 3.07 -20.71 -3.58
C ARG A 127 2.77 -19.38 -2.89
N SER A 128 3.09 -18.27 -3.52
CA SER A 128 2.81 -16.92 -2.99
C SER A 128 1.31 -16.71 -2.75
N TRP A 129 0.48 -17.12 -3.72
CA TRP A 129 -0.97 -16.98 -3.61
C TRP A 129 -1.60 -17.94 -2.60
N THR A 130 -1.02 -19.12 -2.39
CA THR A 130 -1.42 -20.04 -1.32
C THR A 130 -1.16 -19.45 0.06
N LEU A 131 -0.03 -18.76 0.26
CA LEU A 131 0.26 -18.04 1.50
C LEU A 131 -0.69 -16.85 1.67
N ARG A 132 -0.92 -16.08 0.61
CA ARG A 132 -1.87 -14.98 0.60
C ARG A 132 -3.29 -15.44 0.99
N GLU A 133 -3.70 -16.62 0.58
CA GLU A 133 -5.00 -17.19 0.91
C GLU A 133 -5.20 -17.35 2.43
N GLN A 134 -4.15 -17.60 3.21
CA GLN A 134 -4.25 -17.65 4.68
C GLN A 134 -4.65 -16.28 5.24
N ILE A 135 -4.09 -15.19 4.71
CA ILE A 135 -4.45 -13.83 5.12
C ILE A 135 -5.90 -13.49 4.75
N LEU A 136 -6.34 -13.89 3.55
CA LEU A 136 -7.73 -13.70 3.13
C LEU A 136 -8.73 -14.44 4.03
N LYS A 137 -8.37 -15.65 4.51
CA LYS A 137 -9.18 -16.41 5.48
C LYS A 137 -9.22 -15.71 6.85
N ILE A 138 -8.11 -15.12 7.30
CA ILE A 138 -8.11 -14.30 8.52
C ILE A 138 -9.10 -13.14 8.37
N PHE A 139 -9.06 -12.39 7.27
CA PHE A 139 -10.00 -11.31 7.03
C PHE A 139 -11.46 -11.78 7.00
N GLU A 140 -11.73 -12.90 6.34
CA GLU A 140 -13.06 -13.48 6.25
C GLU A 140 -13.61 -13.89 7.63
N SER A 141 -12.78 -14.56 8.43
CA SER A 141 -13.20 -15.03 9.76
C SER A 141 -13.38 -13.90 10.77
N THR A 142 -12.55 -12.86 10.72
CA THR A 142 -12.57 -11.76 11.71
C THR A 142 -13.45 -10.58 11.30
N CYS A 143 -13.58 -10.31 9.99
CA CYS A 143 -14.27 -9.13 9.47
C CYS A 143 -15.45 -9.47 8.55
N GLY A 144 -15.65 -10.74 8.20
CA GLY A 144 -16.72 -11.18 7.29
C GLY A 144 -16.48 -10.86 5.82
N GLY A 145 -15.34 -10.25 5.47
CA GLY A 145 -14.96 -9.91 4.10
C GLY A 145 -13.52 -10.32 3.81
N ARG A 146 -13.21 -10.68 2.56
CA ARG A 146 -11.87 -11.15 2.17
C ARG A 146 -10.97 -10.02 1.69
N VAL A 147 -11.55 -8.93 1.17
CA VAL A 147 -10.85 -7.80 0.55
C VAL A 147 -11.35 -6.46 1.08
N ILE A 148 -12.65 -6.28 1.10
CA ILE A 148 -13.33 -5.12 1.66
C ILE A 148 -13.90 -5.54 3.02
N LEU A 149 -13.32 -4.99 4.09
CA LEU A 149 -13.61 -5.45 5.46
C LEU A 149 -14.77 -4.68 6.09
N SER A 150 -14.87 -3.41 5.77
CA SER A 150 -15.91 -2.50 6.26
C SER A 150 -16.06 -2.48 7.79
N ILE A 151 -14.98 -2.73 8.52
CA ILE A 151 -14.97 -2.81 9.99
C ILE A 151 -14.80 -1.43 10.63
N ASN A 152 -14.07 -0.52 9.98
CA ASN A 152 -13.78 0.80 10.52
C ASN A 152 -15.00 1.72 10.47
N GLU A 153 -15.28 2.40 11.58
CA GLU A 153 -16.25 3.48 11.70
C GLU A 153 -15.59 4.73 12.26
N ILE A 154 -16.15 5.91 11.99
CA ILE A 154 -15.68 7.17 12.59
C ILE A 154 -16.05 7.14 14.08
N GLY A 155 -15.04 7.04 14.93
CA GLY A 155 -15.17 6.92 16.38
C GLY A 155 -14.95 5.51 16.92
N GLY A 156 -14.64 4.51 16.07
CA GLY A 156 -14.39 3.15 16.54
C GLY A 156 -14.44 2.07 15.47
N LEU A 157 -14.92 0.90 15.89
CA LEU A 157 -15.13 -0.28 15.03
C LEU A 157 -16.60 -0.70 15.09
N LYS A 158 -17.08 -1.42 14.08
CA LYS A 158 -18.43 -2.01 14.05
C LYS A 158 -18.59 -3.17 15.01
N HIS A 159 -17.55 -3.96 15.16
CA HIS A 159 -17.49 -5.11 16.08
C HIS A 159 -16.06 -5.29 16.53
N ASP A 160 -15.88 -5.99 17.62
CA ASP A 160 -14.57 -6.35 18.15
C ASP A 160 -13.99 -7.55 17.39
N ILE A 161 -12.68 -7.73 17.52
CA ILE A 161 -11.99 -8.98 17.22
C ILE A 161 -11.54 -9.52 18.57
N GLU A 162 -12.11 -10.66 18.96
CA GLU A 162 -11.88 -11.27 20.25
C GLU A 162 -10.40 -11.68 20.44
N ASP A 163 -9.93 -11.70 21.68
CA ASP A 163 -8.54 -12.06 21.98
C ASP A 163 -8.17 -13.47 21.49
N SER A 164 -9.13 -14.39 21.47
CA SER A 164 -8.96 -15.73 20.92
C SER A 164 -8.74 -15.72 19.41
N GLU A 165 -9.42 -14.82 18.69
CA GLU A 165 -9.25 -14.63 17.24
C GLU A 165 -7.91 -13.97 16.95
N LEU A 166 -7.51 -12.95 17.74
CA LEU A 166 -6.20 -12.32 17.65
C LEU A 166 -5.05 -13.32 17.89
N ALA A 167 -5.19 -14.18 18.88
CA ALA A 167 -4.24 -15.28 19.12
C ALA A 167 -4.18 -16.26 17.94
N GLY A 168 -5.32 -16.56 17.31
CA GLY A 168 -5.42 -17.37 16.10
C GLY A 168 -4.70 -16.74 14.89
N ILE A 169 -4.74 -15.41 14.75
CA ILE A 169 -3.97 -14.66 13.75
C ILE A 169 -2.47 -14.93 13.94
N VAL A 170 -1.95 -14.75 15.16
CA VAL A 170 -0.53 -14.98 15.47
C VAL A 170 -0.13 -16.42 15.16
N GLN A 171 -0.94 -17.41 15.57
CA GLN A 171 -0.68 -18.82 15.29
C GLN A 171 -0.60 -19.10 13.79
N THR A 172 -1.50 -18.51 13.01
CA THR A 172 -1.51 -18.65 11.54
C THR A 172 -0.25 -18.04 10.92
N LEU A 173 0.15 -16.83 11.35
CA LEU A 173 1.34 -16.16 10.88
C LEU A 173 2.63 -16.92 11.25
N ASP A 174 2.73 -17.43 12.49
CA ASP A 174 3.87 -18.25 12.92
C ASP A 174 3.95 -19.57 12.12
N ALA A 175 2.83 -20.19 11.79
CA ALA A 175 2.77 -21.41 10.98
C ALA A 175 3.17 -21.18 9.51
N MET A 176 2.81 -20.03 8.93
CA MET A 176 3.13 -19.72 7.53
C MET A 176 4.54 -19.15 7.32
N ARG A 177 5.20 -18.65 8.38
CA ARG A 177 6.52 -18.03 8.28
C ARG A 177 7.59 -18.90 7.61
N PRO A 178 7.78 -20.18 7.95
CA PRO A 178 8.79 -21.00 7.31
C PRO A 178 8.57 -21.16 5.80
N ASP A 179 7.31 -21.32 5.36
CA ASP A 179 6.98 -21.44 3.96
C ASP A 179 7.20 -20.10 3.21
N TYR A 180 6.95 -18.99 3.89
CA TYR A 180 7.23 -17.66 3.37
C TYR A 180 8.74 -17.42 3.20
N GLU A 181 9.54 -17.73 4.23
CA GLU A 181 11.00 -17.60 4.19
C GLU A 181 11.60 -18.48 3.07
N ALA A 182 11.12 -19.72 2.92
CA ALA A 182 11.53 -20.59 1.82
C ALA A 182 11.14 -20.05 0.44
N LEU A 183 9.97 -19.39 0.32
CA LEU A 183 9.55 -18.72 -0.91
C LEU A 183 10.48 -17.54 -1.25
N VAL A 184 10.77 -16.69 -0.28
CA VAL A 184 11.66 -15.52 -0.45
C VAL A 184 13.08 -15.96 -0.81
N HIS A 185 13.64 -16.95 -0.09
CA HIS A 185 14.93 -17.52 -0.40
C HIS A 185 14.98 -18.04 -1.85
N THR A 186 13.96 -18.82 -2.26
CA THR A 186 13.91 -19.33 -3.64
C THR A 186 13.87 -18.20 -4.67
N PHE A 187 13.18 -17.10 -4.39
CA PHE A 187 13.03 -15.98 -5.33
C PHE A 187 14.27 -15.08 -5.37
N LEU A 188 14.80 -14.70 -4.21
CA LEU A 188 15.94 -13.76 -4.14
C LEU A 188 17.29 -14.40 -4.47
N ASP A 189 17.46 -15.69 -4.21
CA ASP A 189 18.72 -16.38 -4.46
C ASP A 189 18.77 -17.10 -5.82
N ASP A 190 17.71 -16.99 -6.61
CA ASP A 190 17.68 -17.52 -7.97
C ASP A 190 18.51 -16.63 -8.92
N ASP A 191 19.55 -17.20 -9.53
CA ASP A 191 20.45 -16.46 -10.42
C ASP A 191 19.71 -15.81 -11.60
N SER A 192 18.67 -16.47 -12.15
CA SER A 192 17.92 -15.95 -13.27
C SER A 192 17.01 -14.77 -12.90
N CYS A 193 16.51 -14.72 -11.67
CA CYS A 193 15.86 -13.53 -11.11
C CYS A 193 16.89 -12.43 -10.89
N GLY A 194 18.03 -12.75 -10.28
CA GLY A 194 19.11 -11.80 -9.99
C GLY A 194 19.58 -11.09 -11.24
N GLU A 195 19.95 -11.82 -12.31
CA GLU A 195 20.43 -11.25 -13.59
C GLU A 195 19.46 -10.25 -14.22
N ARG A 196 18.15 -10.42 -14.02
CA ARG A 196 17.11 -9.55 -14.57
C ARG A 196 16.74 -8.37 -13.68
N LEU A 197 17.14 -8.37 -12.42
CA LEU A 197 16.76 -7.37 -11.42
C LEU A 197 17.92 -6.49 -10.98
N HIS A 198 19.14 -7.05 -10.86
CA HIS A 198 20.32 -6.30 -10.45
C HIS A 198 20.74 -5.25 -11.48
N GLY A 199 20.97 -4.03 -11.01
CA GLY A 199 21.41 -2.91 -11.84
C GLY A 199 20.35 -2.41 -12.83
N VAL A 200 19.11 -2.88 -12.74
CA VAL A 200 18.02 -2.49 -13.63
C VAL A 200 17.13 -1.43 -12.97
N GLY A 201 16.87 -0.31 -13.67
CA GLY A 201 16.01 0.76 -13.19
C GLY A 201 16.53 1.42 -11.92
N VAL A 202 17.84 1.65 -11.85
CA VAL A 202 18.55 2.22 -10.70
C VAL A 202 18.12 3.67 -10.46
N ILE A 203 17.79 3.99 -9.21
CA ILE A 203 17.56 5.36 -8.75
C ILE A 203 18.49 5.63 -7.57
N SER A 204 19.28 6.71 -7.67
CA SER A 204 20.17 7.11 -6.60
C SER A 204 19.38 7.63 -5.38
N LYS A 205 19.98 7.57 -4.17
CA LYS A 205 19.40 8.21 -2.98
C LYS A 205 19.09 9.68 -3.20
N LYS A 206 19.98 10.40 -3.91
CA LYS A 206 19.79 11.80 -4.23
C LYS A 206 18.53 12.01 -5.07
N ASP A 207 18.37 11.26 -6.16
CA ASP A 207 17.20 11.40 -7.03
C ASP A 207 15.91 10.97 -6.30
N ALA A 208 15.98 9.93 -5.48
CA ALA A 208 14.83 9.50 -4.67
C ALA A 208 14.33 10.61 -3.73
N LEU A 209 15.25 11.35 -3.10
CA LEU A 209 14.91 12.48 -2.23
C LEU A 209 14.43 13.70 -3.03
N GLU A 210 15.10 14.05 -4.14
CA GLU A 210 14.69 15.18 -5.00
C GLU A 210 13.33 14.97 -5.65
N LEU A 211 13.00 13.73 -6.01
CA LEU A 211 11.70 13.34 -6.56
C LEU A 211 10.64 13.05 -5.46
N SER A 212 11.02 13.21 -4.20
CA SER A 212 10.15 12.95 -3.03
C SER A 212 9.50 11.57 -3.07
N MET A 213 10.27 10.54 -3.40
CA MET A 213 9.79 9.17 -3.49
C MET A 213 9.46 8.62 -2.10
N VAL A 214 8.40 7.85 -2.02
CA VAL A 214 7.89 7.30 -0.75
C VAL A 214 7.74 5.79 -0.78
N GLY A 215 7.68 5.19 0.40
CA GLY A 215 7.43 3.76 0.58
C GLY A 215 8.59 2.87 0.15
N PRO A 216 8.32 1.58 -0.13
CA PRO A 216 9.33 0.62 -0.54
C PRO A 216 10.16 1.07 -1.75
N PHE A 217 9.57 1.85 -2.66
CA PHE A 217 10.26 2.39 -3.82
C PHE A 217 11.37 3.39 -3.42
N GLY A 218 11.07 4.33 -2.53
CA GLY A 218 12.08 5.26 -1.99
C GLY A 218 13.08 4.57 -1.08
N ARG A 219 12.61 3.67 -0.21
CA ARG A 219 13.46 2.94 0.75
C ARG A 219 14.46 2.00 0.07
N ALA A 220 14.13 1.45 -1.09
CA ALA A 220 15.08 0.68 -1.91
C ALA A 220 16.26 1.49 -2.42
N SER A 221 16.14 2.82 -2.46
CA SER A 221 17.18 3.78 -2.87
C SER A 221 17.87 4.47 -1.69
N GLY A 222 17.69 3.98 -0.47
CA GLY A 222 18.33 4.52 0.73
C GLY A 222 17.58 5.69 1.39
N ALA A 223 16.35 6.02 0.97
CA ALA A 223 15.50 6.97 1.69
C ALA A 223 14.96 6.29 2.96
N ASP A 224 15.43 6.74 4.11
CA ASP A 224 15.12 6.19 5.44
C ASP A 224 13.84 6.77 6.05
N TYR A 225 12.84 7.06 5.21
CA TYR A 225 11.57 7.65 5.61
C TYR A 225 10.44 6.61 5.59
N ASP A 226 9.71 6.54 6.69
CA ASP A 226 8.50 5.72 6.86
C ASP A 226 7.58 6.40 7.89
N VAL A 227 6.31 6.60 7.55
CA VAL A 227 5.35 7.30 8.43
C VAL A 227 5.19 6.60 9.78
N ARG A 228 5.35 5.28 9.83
CA ARG A 228 5.24 4.48 11.06
C ARG A 228 6.26 4.88 12.13
N MET A 229 7.39 5.50 11.74
CA MET A 229 8.41 6.04 12.67
C MET A 229 7.87 7.14 13.59
N PHE A 230 6.82 7.84 13.17
CA PHE A 230 6.24 8.95 13.92
C PHE A 230 5.16 8.51 14.91
N GLY A 231 4.93 7.18 15.03
CA GLY A 231 4.08 6.62 16.06
C GLY A 231 2.60 6.91 15.90
N ASP A 232 2.09 7.03 14.66
CA ASP A 232 0.64 7.11 14.45
C ASP A 232 -0.02 5.74 14.72
N GLY A 233 -1.19 5.74 15.37
CA GLY A 233 -1.84 4.50 15.80
C GLY A 233 -1.02 3.74 16.85
N ALA A 234 -1.06 2.40 16.79
CA ALA A 234 -0.37 1.55 17.75
C ALA A 234 1.15 1.38 17.47
N TYR A 235 1.69 2.02 16.43
CA TYR A 235 3.15 1.97 16.20
C TYR A 235 3.96 2.68 17.28
N ALA A 236 3.36 3.63 18.01
CA ALA A 236 3.98 4.29 19.16
C ALA A 236 4.34 3.33 20.30
N ASP A 237 3.62 2.22 20.41
CA ASP A 237 3.74 1.25 21.50
C ASP A 237 4.69 0.09 21.17
N LEU A 238 5.26 0.07 19.97
CA LEU A 238 6.27 -0.91 19.59
C LEU A 238 7.56 -0.69 20.40
N ALA A 239 8.21 -1.76 20.79
CA ALA A 239 9.48 -1.70 21.53
C ALA A 239 10.59 -1.02 20.69
N ALA A 240 10.60 -1.27 19.39
CA ALA A 240 11.43 -0.59 18.41
C ALA A 240 10.78 -0.69 17.03
N PHE A 241 10.85 0.37 16.25
CA PHE A 241 10.48 0.36 14.84
C PHE A 241 11.60 1.01 14.04
N GLU A 242 12.14 0.26 13.08
CA GLU A 242 13.10 0.77 12.10
C GLU A 242 12.58 0.49 10.68
N PRO A 243 12.61 1.46 9.76
CA PRO A 243 12.22 1.23 8.38
C PRO A 243 13.18 0.24 7.71
N ILE A 244 12.63 -0.63 6.88
CA ILE A 244 13.43 -1.51 6.03
C ILE A 244 14.01 -0.68 4.89
N VAL A 245 15.32 -0.60 4.77
CA VAL A 245 16.04 0.21 3.78
C VAL A 245 17.07 -0.64 3.04
N ALA A 246 17.14 -0.47 1.72
CA ALA A 246 18.21 -0.96 0.87
C ALA A 246 18.84 0.23 0.12
N THR A 247 20.04 0.06 -0.42
CA THR A 247 20.83 1.19 -0.97
C THR A 247 21.10 1.11 -2.46
N ASP A 248 20.88 -0.05 -3.09
CA ASP A 248 21.25 -0.27 -4.50
C ASP A 248 20.31 0.44 -5.49
N GLY A 249 19.08 0.77 -5.05
CA GLY A 249 18.12 1.56 -5.80
C GLY A 249 17.56 0.89 -7.05
N ASP A 250 17.89 -0.38 -7.29
CA ASP A 250 17.49 -1.15 -8.45
C ASP A 250 16.21 -1.99 -8.22
N CYS A 251 15.83 -2.77 -9.21
CA CYS A 251 14.68 -3.67 -9.09
C CYS A 251 14.86 -4.72 -7.99
N TYR A 252 16.08 -5.22 -7.80
CA TYR A 252 16.38 -6.23 -6.78
C TYR A 252 16.21 -5.65 -5.36
N ALA A 253 16.76 -4.47 -5.11
CA ALA A 253 16.60 -3.76 -3.84
C ALA A 253 15.11 -3.52 -3.49
N ARG A 254 14.28 -3.21 -4.48
CA ARG A 254 12.81 -3.08 -4.29
C ARG A 254 12.16 -4.38 -3.87
N CYS A 255 12.64 -5.51 -4.41
CA CYS A 255 12.19 -6.83 -4.00
C CYS A 255 12.63 -7.16 -2.56
N GLN A 256 13.88 -6.90 -2.21
CA GLN A 256 14.41 -7.11 -0.85
C GLN A 256 13.60 -6.35 0.20
N VAL A 257 13.36 -5.05 -0.02
CA VAL A 257 12.59 -4.22 0.91
C VAL A 257 11.19 -4.79 1.13
N ARG A 258 10.46 -5.13 0.07
CA ARG A 258 9.09 -5.66 0.19
C ARG A 258 9.05 -7.02 0.87
N CYS A 259 9.99 -7.90 0.55
CA CYS A 259 10.07 -9.19 1.20
C CYS A 259 10.37 -9.05 2.70
N ALA A 260 11.29 -8.18 3.07
CA ALA A 260 11.61 -7.95 4.48
C ALA A 260 10.44 -7.29 5.25
N GLU A 261 9.67 -6.42 4.60
CA GLU A 261 8.49 -5.79 5.22
C GLU A 261 7.39 -6.80 5.58
N VAL A 262 7.25 -7.91 4.87
CA VAL A 262 6.30 -8.97 5.26
C VAL A 262 6.71 -9.61 6.58
N THR A 263 7.99 -9.94 6.74
CA THR A 263 8.51 -10.49 8.00
C THR A 263 8.34 -9.48 9.14
N GLN A 264 8.69 -8.23 8.91
CA GLN A 264 8.50 -7.15 9.89
C GLN A 264 7.01 -6.99 10.27
N ALA A 265 6.09 -7.05 9.31
CA ALA A 265 4.67 -6.95 9.58
C ALA A 265 4.16 -8.11 10.45
N MET A 266 4.66 -9.36 10.25
CA MET A 266 4.36 -10.50 11.11
C MET A 266 4.82 -10.25 12.55
N ASP A 267 6.02 -9.68 12.73
CA ASP A 267 6.58 -9.38 14.05
C ASP A 267 5.81 -8.26 14.75
N ILE A 268 5.46 -7.20 14.03
CA ILE A 268 4.62 -6.10 14.54
C ILE A 268 3.28 -6.63 15.03
N ILE A 269 2.58 -7.43 14.22
CA ILE A 269 1.29 -8.01 14.59
C ILE A 269 1.42 -8.84 15.88
N LYS A 270 2.44 -9.68 15.96
CA LYS A 270 2.68 -10.53 17.14
C LYS A 270 2.92 -9.70 18.40
N GLU A 271 3.71 -8.65 18.30
CA GLU A 271 3.98 -7.74 19.41
C GLU A 271 2.72 -7.00 19.86
N LEU A 272 1.95 -6.44 18.93
CA LEU A 272 0.73 -5.70 19.23
C LEU A 272 -0.36 -6.60 19.85
N VAL A 273 -0.55 -7.81 19.34
CA VAL A 273 -1.49 -8.76 19.95
C VAL A 273 -1.13 -9.05 21.42
N GLY A 274 0.19 -9.14 21.73
CA GLY A 274 0.66 -9.33 23.10
C GLY A 274 0.44 -8.14 24.05
N LYS A 275 0.11 -6.97 23.51
CA LYS A 275 -0.03 -5.71 24.26
C LYS A 275 -1.43 -5.08 24.15
N ILE A 276 -2.38 -5.77 23.51
CA ILE A 276 -3.66 -5.18 23.14
C ILE A 276 -4.46 -4.67 24.35
N PRO A 277 -4.94 -3.41 24.36
CA PRO A 277 -5.76 -2.87 25.44
C PRO A 277 -7.17 -3.48 25.48
N HIS A 278 -7.85 -3.33 26.64
CA HIS A 278 -9.23 -3.78 26.88
C HIS A 278 -10.16 -2.61 27.22
N ASP A 279 -9.94 -1.44 26.62
CA ASP A 279 -10.66 -0.19 26.87
C ASP A 279 -11.89 0.00 25.94
N GLY A 280 -12.26 -1.07 25.20
CA GLY A 280 -13.44 -1.11 24.35
C GLY A 280 -13.15 -0.72 22.89
N ILE A 281 -14.20 -0.77 22.07
CA ILE A 281 -14.11 -0.58 20.60
C ILE A 281 -14.70 0.73 20.11
N GLY A 282 -15.09 1.65 21.01
CA GLY A 282 -15.77 2.88 20.63
C GLY A 282 -17.10 2.61 19.93
N GLY A 283 -17.38 3.34 18.91
CA GLY A 283 -18.58 3.18 18.10
C GLY A 283 -18.83 4.39 17.21
N ARG A 284 -19.82 4.25 16.33
CA ARG A 284 -20.18 5.28 15.37
C ARG A 284 -20.56 6.59 16.06
N THR A 285 -19.82 7.65 15.78
CA THR A 285 -20.12 8.98 16.31
C THR A 285 -21.46 9.53 15.78
N LYS A 286 -22.13 10.34 16.60
CA LYS A 286 -23.31 11.12 16.21
C LYS A 286 -22.99 12.60 15.94
N LEU A 287 -21.74 13.00 16.11
CA LEU A 287 -21.30 14.38 15.93
C LEU A 287 -21.45 14.80 14.46
N THR A 288 -21.71 16.08 14.28
CA THR A 288 -21.74 16.74 12.98
C THR A 288 -20.57 17.72 12.93
N PRO A 289 -19.73 17.69 11.88
CA PRO A 289 -18.60 18.62 11.79
C PRO A 289 -19.09 20.07 11.70
N ALA A 290 -18.40 20.98 12.38
CA ALA A 290 -18.62 22.40 12.21
C ALA A 290 -18.30 22.85 10.77
N ASP A 291 -18.91 23.95 10.32
CA ASP A 291 -18.57 24.52 9.01
C ASP A 291 -17.09 24.96 8.99
N GLY A 292 -16.36 24.54 7.97
CA GLY A 292 -14.94 24.83 7.81
C GLY A 292 -14.00 24.02 8.72
N ALA A 293 -14.50 23.14 9.62
CA ALA A 293 -13.65 22.24 10.41
C ALA A 293 -12.81 21.35 9.50
N ARG A 294 -11.58 21.06 9.89
CA ARG A 294 -10.59 20.33 9.08
C ARG A 294 -10.00 19.18 9.87
N GLY A 295 -9.70 18.10 9.17
CA GLY A 295 -8.93 16.97 9.70
C GLY A 295 -7.94 16.47 8.66
N GLU A 296 -6.73 16.19 9.13
CA GLU A 296 -5.62 15.75 8.29
C GLU A 296 -4.92 14.58 8.96
N VAL A 297 -4.54 13.59 8.16
CA VAL A 297 -3.75 12.45 8.63
C VAL A 297 -2.83 11.95 7.54
N VAL A 298 -1.67 11.49 7.94
CA VAL A 298 -0.71 10.78 7.09
C VAL A 298 -0.58 9.36 7.63
N ILE A 299 -0.64 8.37 6.76
CA ILE A 299 -0.42 6.97 7.12
C ILE A 299 0.54 6.31 6.14
N GLU A 300 1.27 5.29 6.59
CA GLU A 300 2.11 4.48 5.71
C GLU A 300 1.28 3.38 5.06
N GLN A 301 0.71 3.67 3.89
CA GLN A 301 0.08 2.66 3.06
C GLN A 301 1.11 1.62 2.55
N LEU A 302 0.65 0.51 2.02
CA LEU A 302 1.45 -0.63 1.56
C LEU A 302 2.51 -0.26 0.52
N ARG A 303 2.27 0.84 -0.22
CA ARG A 303 3.15 1.38 -1.27
C ARG A 303 3.85 2.68 -0.87
N GLY A 304 3.63 3.15 0.38
CA GLY A 304 4.25 4.35 0.92
C GLY A 304 3.25 5.33 1.53
N GLU A 305 3.71 6.52 1.82
CA GLU A 305 2.94 7.59 2.44
C GLU A 305 1.67 7.94 1.67
N ALA A 306 0.54 7.98 2.39
CA ALA A 306 -0.73 8.51 1.91
C ALA A 306 -1.22 9.61 2.85
N TYR A 307 -1.62 10.74 2.27
CA TYR A 307 -2.17 11.89 2.98
C TYR A 307 -3.66 12.01 2.76
N TYR A 308 -4.41 12.18 3.83
CA TYR A 308 -5.86 12.34 3.83
C TYR A 308 -6.24 13.69 4.42
N TYR A 309 -7.16 14.36 3.74
CA TYR A 309 -7.71 15.64 4.17
C TYR A 309 -9.23 15.61 4.04
N VAL A 310 -9.92 16.09 5.08
CA VAL A 310 -11.38 16.29 5.10
C VAL A 310 -11.72 17.69 5.57
N ARG A 311 -12.83 18.24 5.06
CA ARG A 311 -13.40 19.50 5.52
C ARG A 311 -14.91 19.38 5.71
N GLY A 312 -15.38 19.79 6.88
CA GLY A 312 -16.80 19.86 7.25
C GLY A 312 -17.51 21.07 6.65
N ASN A 313 -18.84 21.00 6.53
CA ASN A 313 -19.68 22.06 6.02
C ASN A 313 -20.88 22.38 6.94
N GLY A 314 -20.80 22.05 8.22
CA GLY A 314 -21.89 22.23 9.19
C GLY A 314 -23.04 21.24 9.05
N THR A 315 -22.92 20.22 8.18
CA THR A 315 -23.89 19.17 7.98
C THR A 315 -23.25 17.79 8.11
N LYS A 316 -24.03 16.73 7.89
CA LYS A 316 -23.50 15.35 7.86
C LYS A 316 -22.60 15.06 6.66
N ASN A 317 -22.63 15.90 5.62
CA ASN A 317 -21.79 15.75 4.45
C ASN A 317 -20.50 16.55 4.64
N LEU A 318 -19.45 16.12 3.95
CA LEU A 318 -18.20 16.87 3.88
C LEU A 318 -18.23 17.82 2.70
N ASP A 319 -17.61 18.99 2.86
CA ASP A 319 -17.38 19.93 1.76
C ASP A 319 -16.21 19.48 0.87
N ARG A 320 -15.25 18.77 1.45
CA ARG A 320 -14.07 18.30 0.74
C ARG A 320 -13.52 17.01 1.32
N PHE A 321 -13.11 16.13 0.42
CA PHE A 321 -12.20 15.03 0.68
C PHE A 321 -11.05 15.06 -0.33
N ARG A 322 -9.85 14.87 0.15
CA ARG A 322 -8.65 14.71 -0.68
C ARG A 322 -7.82 13.56 -0.15
N VAL A 323 -7.29 12.79 -1.07
CA VAL A 323 -6.28 11.77 -0.76
C VAL A 323 -5.13 11.86 -1.75
N ARG A 324 -3.90 12.09 -1.25
CA ARG A 324 -2.69 11.90 -2.03
C ARG A 324 -2.17 10.51 -1.75
N THR A 325 -2.14 9.68 -2.78
CA THR A 325 -1.73 8.27 -2.65
C THR A 325 -0.25 8.09 -3.01
N PRO A 326 0.40 7.01 -2.53
CA PRO A 326 1.81 6.78 -2.77
C PRO A 326 2.19 6.75 -4.25
N THR A 327 1.38 6.07 -5.08
CA THR A 327 1.66 5.96 -6.52
C THR A 327 1.58 7.32 -7.22
N SER A 328 0.64 8.21 -6.81
CA SER A 328 0.60 9.58 -7.33
C SER A 328 1.90 10.34 -7.04
N GLN A 329 2.47 10.16 -5.85
CA GLN A 329 3.73 10.75 -5.44
C GLN A 329 4.91 10.15 -6.21
N ASN A 330 4.88 8.85 -6.45
CA ASN A 330 5.95 8.08 -7.08
C ASN A 330 5.97 8.14 -8.62
N LEU A 331 5.02 8.83 -9.28
CA LEU A 331 4.97 8.90 -10.75
C LEU A 331 6.24 9.50 -11.36
N ALA A 332 6.79 10.55 -10.75
CA ALA A 332 8.04 11.15 -11.21
C ALA A 332 9.22 10.18 -11.08
N GLY A 333 9.28 9.44 -9.97
CA GLY A 333 10.29 8.38 -9.80
C GLY A 333 10.12 7.24 -10.80
N LEU A 334 8.87 6.85 -11.12
CA LEU A 334 8.60 5.83 -12.13
C LEU A 334 9.11 6.25 -13.51
N THR A 335 8.79 7.46 -13.97
CA THR A 335 9.27 7.96 -15.27
C THR A 335 10.78 8.11 -15.30
N HIS A 336 11.39 8.53 -14.18
CA HIS A 336 12.84 8.61 -14.04
C HIS A 336 13.52 7.23 -14.12
N ALA A 337 12.98 6.22 -13.44
CA ALA A 337 13.49 4.84 -13.47
C ALA A 337 13.48 4.20 -14.86
N LEU A 338 12.65 4.71 -15.76
CA LEU A 338 12.54 4.21 -17.14
C LEU A 338 13.51 4.89 -18.13
N GLN A 339 14.17 5.98 -17.74
CA GLN A 339 15.08 6.70 -18.64
C GLN A 339 16.37 5.92 -18.87
N GLY A 340 16.78 5.81 -20.13
CA GLY A 340 18.02 5.14 -20.56
C GLY A 340 17.98 3.60 -20.52
N VAL A 341 16.88 2.99 -20.05
CA VAL A 341 16.76 1.53 -19.93
C VAL A 341 16.38 0.89 -21.27
N LEU A 342 16.71 -0.41 -21.43
CA LEU A 342 16.23 -1.18 -22.56
C LEU A 342 14.71 -1.35 -22.48
N LEU A 343 14.03 -1.29 -23.63
CA LEU A 343 12.58 -1.50 -23.70
C LEU A 343 12.13 -2.82 -23.04
N ALA A 344 12.94 -3.88 -23.18
CA ALA A 344 12.68 -5.18 -22.59
C ALA A 344 12.60 -5.16 -21.04
N ASN A 345 13.24 -4.18 -20.39
CA ASN A 345 13.28 -4.06 -18.94
C ASN A 345 12.08 -3.25 -18.37
N VAL A 346 11.36 -2.53 -19.22
CA VAL A 346 10.24 -1.67 -18.79
C VAL A 346 9.20 -2.44 -17.94
N PRO A 347 8.72 -3.63 -18.34
CA PRO A 347 7.76 -4.38 -17.56
C PRO A 347 8.26 -4.71 -16.14
N MET A 348 9.53 -5.14 -16.01
CA MET A 348 10.14 -5.50 -14.72
C MET A 348 10.27 -4.30 -13.80
N ILE A 349 10.71 -3.16 -14.33
CA ILE A 349 10.83 -1.92 -13.57
C ILE A 349 9.46 -1.52 -13.02
N ILE A 350 8.43 -1.50 -13.86
CA ILE A 350 7.07 -1.12 -13.43
C ILE A 350 6.55 -2.09 -12.37
N LEU A 351 6.68 -3.41 -12.56
CA LEU A 351 6.23 -4.40 -11.59
C LEU A 351 6.92 -4.23 -10.23
N THR A 352 8.24 -3.98 -10.20
CA THR A 352 8.96 -3.81 -8.93
C THR A 352 8.58 -2.51 -8.20
N ILE A 353 8.08 -1.50 -8.91
CA ILE A 353 7.52 -0.28 -8.31
C ILE A 353 6.13 -0.54 -7.71
N ASP A 354 5.37 -1.46 -8.30
CA ASP A 354 4.02 -1.86 -7.86
C ASP A 354 3.04 -0.66 -7.85
N PRO A 355 2.83 0.01 -9.00
CA PRO A 355 1.92 1.14 -9.05
C PRO A 355 0.46 0.68 -8.88
N CYS A 356 -0.29 1.40 -8.05
CA CYS A 356 -1.74 1.22 -7.91
C CYS A 356 -2.48 2.33 -8.65
N ILE A 357 -3.08 2.02 -9.78
CA ILE A 357 -3.74 3.02 -10.62
C ILE A 357 -5.10 3.39 -10.06
N SER A 358 -5.83 2.44 -9.47
CA SER A 358 -7.07 2.72 -8.72
C SER A 358 -6.88 3.77 -7.62
N CYS A 359 -5.73 3.74 -6.92
CA CYS A 359 -5.37 4.78 -5.94
C CYS A 359 -4.99 6.10 -6.61
N THR A 360 -4.31 6.05 -7.75
CA THR A 360 -3.83 7.24 -8.45
C THR A 360 -4.97 8.05 -9.02
N GLU A 361 -5.98 7.38 -9.58
CA GLU A 361 -7.06 7.99 -10.35
C GLU A 361 -8.40 8.12 -9.59
N ARG A 362 -8.55 7.62 -8.37
CA ARG A 362 -9.74 7.59 -7.49
C ARG A 362 -11.01 8.33 -7.94
#